data_960117314646c84ddc1e96390e583f97
#
_entry.id   960117314646c84ddc1e96390e583f97
#
_cell.length_a   1.000
_cell.length_b   1.000
_cell.length_c   1.000
_cell.angle_alpha   90.00
_cell.angle_beta   90.00
_cell.angle_gamma   90.00
#
_symmetry.space_group_name_H-M   'P 1'
#
loop_
_entity.id
_entity.type
_entity.pdbx_description
1 polymer ?
#
loop_
_entity_poly.entity_id
_entity_poly.type
_entity_poly.pdbx_seq_one_letter_code
_entity_poly.pdbx_strand_id
1 'polypeptide(L)'
;TCHYAYHPSDMAVLSLHECFGAPEAQKEHRILGENEIVEGVDELGVLLFGHRKNAYWYGSRLSMEETRGLAPDQNATGLQVTSAVLAGMVWALENPEAGIVETDEMDHARCLEVQKPYLGPVEGHYTDWTPLAARWDRNTADLDHNDPWQFKNILAS
;
A
#
# COMPACT_ATOMS: atom_id res chain seq x y z
N THR A 1 12.06 -10.63 -7.58
CA THR A 1 10.64 -10.52 -7.97
C THR A 1 9.97 -9.44 -7.14
N CYS A 2 9.09 -8.65 -7.74
CA CYS A 2 8.27 -7.65 -7.07
C CYS A 2 6.81 -8.11 -7.14
N HIS A 3 6.11 -8.04 -6.02
CA HIS A 3 4.69 -8.37 -5.93
C HIS A 3 3.95 -7.21 -5.29
N TYR A 4 2.81 -6.85 -5.84
CA TYR A 4 1.92 -5.88 -5.24
C TYR A 4 0.80 -6.62 -4.49
N ALA A 5 0.64 -6.31 -3.21
CA ALA A 5 -0.43 -6.85 -2.38
C ALA A 5 -1.30 -5.69 -1.87
N TYR A 6 -2.60 -5.86 -1.96
CA TYR A 6 -3.59 -4.91 -1.46
C TYR A 6 -4.54 -5.62 -0.50
N HIS A 7 -4.67 -5.07 0.71
CA HIS A 7 -5.61 -5.54 1.71
C HIS A 7 -6.71 -4.50 1.92
N PRO A 8 -7.91 -4.72 1.36
CA PRO A 8 -9.03 -3.79 1.54
C PRO A 8 -9.55 -3.85 2.98
N SER A 9 -10.29 -2.82 3.41
CA SER A 9 -10.99 -2.83 4.68
C SER A 9 -12.08 -3.91 4.70
N ASP A 10 -12.46 -4.38 5.90
CA ASP A 10 -13.53 -5.37 6.07
C ASP A 10 -14.85 -4.90 5.43
N MET A 11 -15.15 -3.61 5.52
CA MET A 11 -16.34 -3.02 4.89
C MET A 11 -16.28 -3.09 3.36
N ALA A 12 -15.10 -2.88 2.77
CA ALA A 12 -14.91 -3.04 1.33
C ALA A 12 -15.06 -4.50 0.91
N VAL A 13 -14.55 -5.45 1.69
CA VAL A 13 -14.72 -6.89 1.45
C VAL A 13 -16.19 -7.28 1.49
N LEU A 14 -16.94 -6.83 2.51
CA LEU A 14 -18.38 -7.08 2.60
C LEU A 14 -19.14 -6.49 1.40
N SER A 15 -18.81 -5.29 0.98
CA SER A 15 -19.41 -4.64 -0.19
C SER A 15 -19.13 -5.41 -1.49
N LEU A 16 -17.92 -5.96 -1.65
CA LEU A 16 -17.59 -6.82 -2.78
C LEU A 16 -18.39 -8.12 -2.77
N HIS A 17 -18.54 -8.76 -1.60
CA HIS A 17 -19.38 -9.96 -1.46
C HIS A 17 -20.85 -9.68 -1.81
N GLU A 18 -21.39 -8.55 -1.38
CA GLU A 18 -22.74 -8.14 -1.75
C GLU A 18 -22.86 -7.91 -3.26
N CYS A 19 -21.92 -7.17 -3.83
CA CYS A 19 -21.92 -6.85 -5.27
C CYS A 19 -21.86 -8.10 -6.15
N PHE A 20 -20.96 -9.03 -5.84
CA PHE A 20 -20.77 -10.24 -6.65
C PHE A 20 -21.71 -11.38 -6.27
N GLY A 21 -22.34 -11.34 -5.10
CA GLY A 21 -23.37 -12.28 -4.68
C GLY A 21 -24.78 -11.95 -5.20
N ALA A 22 -24.98 -10.75 -5.73
CA ALA A 22 -26.27 -10.34 -6.29
C ALA A 22 -26.52 -11.02 -7.64
N PRO A 23 -27.80 -11.39 -7.96
CA PRO A 23 -28.12 -12.03 -9.24
C PRO A 23 -28.03 -11.07 -10.45
N GLU A 24 -27.99 -9.78 -10.22
CA GLU A 24 -27.81 -8.74 -11.23
C GLU A 24 -26.60 -7.87 -10.91
N ALA A 25 -25.87 -7.47 -11.96
CA ALA A 25 -24.78 -6.51 -11.81
C ALA A 25 -25.32 -5.16 -11.31
N GLN A 26 -24.52 -4.48 -10.50
CA GLN A 26 -24.82 -3.12 -10.05
C GLN A 26 -25.00 -2.20 -11.24
N LYS A 27 -26.12 -1.46 -11.26
CA LYS A 27 -26.48 -0.52 -12.33
C LYS A 27 -26.03 0.90 -12.03
N GLU A 28 -25.78 1.20 -10.77
CA GLU A 28 -25.41 2.53 -10.30
C GLU A 28 -24.08 2.50 -9.57
N HIS A 29 -23.32 3.56 -9.73
CA HIS A 29 -22.11 3.82 -8.97
C HIS A 29 -22.13 5.25 -8.46
N ARG A 30 -21.47 5.51 -7.35
CA ARG A 30 -21.29 6.84 -6.80
C ARG A 30 -19.88 7.02 -6.26
N ILE A 31 -19.44 8.26 -6.22
CA ILE A 31 -18.22 8.65 -5.54
C ILE A 31 -18.56 8.92 -4.07
N LEU A 32 -17.72 8.44 -3.16
CA LEU A 32 -17.86 8.71 -1.72
C LEU A 32 -17.74 10.22 -1.47
N GLY A 33 -18.66 10.76 -0.69
CA GLY A 33 -18.64 12.15 -0.27
C GLY A 33 -17.64 12.40 0.86
N GLU A 34 -17.35 13.67 1.12
CA GLU A 34 -16.33 14.13 2.08
C GLU A 34 -16.45 13.53 3.49
N ASN A 35 -17.67 13.26 3.94
CA ASN A 35 -17.96 12.79 5.31
C ASN A 35 -18.37 11.31 5.39
N GLU A 36 -18.26 10.56 4.31
CA GLU A 36 -18.67 9.14 4.30
C GLU A 36 -17.59 8.20 4.83
N ILE A 37 -16.31 8.59 4.74
CA ILE A 37 -15.22 7.89 5.41
C ILE A 37 -15.04 8.55 6.78
N VAL A 38 -15.54 7.91 7.81
CA VAL A 38 -15.56 8.46 9.18
C VAL A 38 -14.21 8.29 9.86
N GLU A 39 -13.64 7.10 9.75
CA GLU A 39 -12.36 6.71 10.34
C GLU A 39 -11.63 5.73 9.44
N GLY A 40 -10.36 5.55 9.68
CA GLY A 40 -9.52 4.61 8.96
C GLY A 40 -8.06 5.02 9.00
N VAL A 41 -7.23 4.09 8.59
CA VAL A 41 -5.78 4.27 8.45
C VAL A 41 -5.37 3.67 7.11
N ASP A 42 -4.52 4.36 6.38
CA ASP A 42 -3.87 3.84 5.19
C ASP A 42 -2.41 3.52 5.50
N GLU A 43 -2.03 2.27 5.30
CA GLU A 43 -0.67 1.78 5.51
C GLU A 43 -0.06 1.41 4.15
N LEU A 44 0.93 2.18 3.73
CA LEU A 44 1.67 1.94 2.49
C LEU A 44 3.12 1.61 2.79
N GLY A 45 3.65 0.56 2.18
CA GLY A 45 5.03 0.23 2.44
C GLY A 45 5.58 -0.88 1.56
N VAL A 46 6.81 -1.23 1.84
CA VAL A 46 7.55 -2.29 1.16
C VAL A 46 7.99 -3.32 2.18
N LEU A 47 7.68 -4.58 1.92
CA LEU A 47 8.22 -5.71 2.66
C LEU A 47 9.35 -6.35 1.85
N LEU A 48 10.57 -6.16 2.30
CA LEU A 48 11.76 -6.84 1.78
C LEU A 48 11.94 -8.14 2.52
N PHE A 49 11.92 -9.27 1.83
CA PHE A 49 12.00 -10.59 2.46
C PHE A 49 12.95 -11.56 1.73
N GLY A 50 13.25 -12.68 2.39
CA GLY A 50 14.14 -13.70 1.85
C GLY A 50 15.63 -13.34 1.94
N HIS A 51 16.00 -12.40 2.80
CA HIS A 51 17.38 -12.05 3.07
C HIS A 51 17.85 -12.60 4.43
N ARG A 52 19.17 -12.52 4.69
CA ARG A 52 19.80 -13.11 5.88
C ARG A 52 19.17 -12.73 7.24
N LYS A 53 18.48 -11.58 7.32
CA LYS A 53 17.79 -11.09 8.52
C LYS A 53 16.27 -11.33 8.48
N ASN A 54 15.81 -12.27 7.65
CA ASN A 54 14.45 -12.68 7.43
C ASN A 54 13.62 -11.69 6.61
N ALA A 55 12.95 -10.74 7.24
CA ALA A 55 12.16 -9.73 6.54
C ALA A 55 12.29 -8.35 7.18
N TYR A 56 12.09 -7.31 6.39
CA TYR A 56 12.10 -5.93 6.81
C TYR A 56 10.96 -5.16 6.17
N TRP A 57 10.08 -4.63 6.98
CA TRP A 57 9.02 -3.72 6.57
C TRP A 57 9.53 -2.28 6.66
N TYR A 58 9.24 -1.48 5.64
CA TYR A 58 9.44 -0.05 5.65
C TYR A 58 8.22 0.62 5.02
N GLY A 59 7.56 1.50 5.76
CA GLY A 59 6.31 2.09 5.29
C GLY A 59 5.84 3.28 6.08
N SER A 60 4.74 3.84 5.63
CA SER A 60 4.04 4.98 6.22
C SER A 60 2.67 4.54 6.75
N ARG A 61 2.18 5.31 7.71
CA ARG A 61 0.87 5.12 8.31
C ARG A 61 0.18 6.46 8.48
N LEU A 62 -0.94 6.66 7.79
CA LEU A 62 -1.68 7.92 7.81
C LEU A 62 -3.14 7.68 8.18
N SER A 63 -3.60 8.30 9.26
CA SER A 63 -4.99 8.25 9.69
C SER A 63 -5.87 9.27 8.94
N MET A 64 -7.19 9.03 8.95
CA MET A 64 -8.15 10.00 8.42
C MET A 64 -8.16 11.32 9.20
N GLU A 65 -7.92 11.28 10.51
CA GLU A 65 -7.84 12.48 11.34
C GLU A 65 -6.65 13.36 10.94
N GLU A 66 -5.45 12.76 10.83
CA GLU A 66 -4.25 13.46 10.37
C GLU A 66 -4.42 14.00 8.94
N THR A 67 -5.02 13.19 8.05
CA THR A 67 -5.30 13.60 6.68
C THR A 67 -6.16 14.85 6.62
N ARG A 68 -7.26 14.88 7.36
CA ARG A 68 -8.17 16.04 7.40
C ARG A 68 -7.55 17.28 8.02
N GLY A 69 -6.61 17.10 8.95
CA GLY A 69 -5.79 18.19 9.48
C GLY A 69 -4.88 18.81 8.44
N LEU A 70 -4.37 18.02 7.48
CA LEU A 70 -3.49 18.48 6.41
C LEU A 70 -4.26 18.95 5.16
N ALA A 71 -5.30 18.21 4.77
CA ALA A 71 -6.11 18.45 3.58
C ALA A 71 -7.56 18.03 3.86
N PRO A 72 -8.46 18.95 4.25
CA PRO A 72 -9.80 18.66 4.77
C PRO A 72 -10.67 17.80 3.84
N ASP A 73 -10.51 17.95 2.52
CA ASP A 73 -11.32 17.29 1.50
C ASP A 73 -10.69 16.00 0.97
N GLN A 74 -9.59 15.55 1.57
CA GLN A 74 -8.86 14.34 1.17
C GLN A 74 -9.14 13.16 2.10
N ASN A 75 -8.92 11.96 1.58
CA ASN A 75 -8.77 10.75 2.38
C ASN A 75 -7.29 10.34 2.46
N ALA A 76 -6.98 9.44 3.39
CA ALA A 76 -5.61 9.03 3.66
C ALA A 76 -4.88 8.47 2.43
N THR A 77 -5.53 7.54 1.71
CA THR A 77 -4.97 6.96 0.48
C THR A 77 -4.76 8.04 -0.59
N GLY A 78 -5.76 8.88 -0.82
CA GLY A 78 -5.69 9.96 -1.80
C GLY A 78 -4.53 10.93 -1.51
N LEU A 79 -4.36 11.33 -0.25
CA LEU A 79 -3.28 12.24 0.14
C LEU A 79 -1.90 11.62 -0.03
N GLN A 80 -1.69 10.37 0.40
CA GLN A 80 -0.41 9.69 0.23
C GLN A 80 -0.04 9.52 -1.25
N VAL A 81 -1.00 9.10 -2.10
CA VAL A 81 -0.78 8.93 -3.55
C VAL A 81 -0.48 10.28 -4.23
N THR A 82 -1.28 11.29 -3.96
CA THR A 82 -1.08 12.62 -4.60
C THR A 82 0.19 13.31 -4.12
N SER A 83 0.67 13.03 -2.92
CA SER A 83 1.97 13.53 -2.45
C SER A 83 3.14 13.02 -3.28
N ALA A 84 3.05 11.79 -3.81
CA ALA A 84 4.05 11.25 -4.72
C ALA A 84 4.06 11.99 -6.07
N VAL A 85 2.87 12.32 -6.59
CA VAL A 85 2.74 13.13 -7.80
C VAL A 85 3.33 14.54 -7.57
N LEU A 86 3.02 15.15 -6.42
CA LEU A 86 3.59 16.45 -6.05
C LEU A 86 5.11 16.39 -6.00
N ALA A 87 5.69 15.35 -5.41
CA ALA A 87 7.14 15.18 -5.34
C ALA A 87 7.76 15.06 -6.73
N GLY A 88 7.16 14.28 -7.63
CA GLY A 88 7.61 14.20 -9.03
C GLY A 88 7.53 15.55 -9.75
N MET A 89 6.48 16.32 -9.54
CA MET A 89 6.33 17.66 -10.11
C MET A 89 7.41 18.63 -9.59
N VAL A 90 7.67 18.63 -8.28
CA VAL A 90 8.73 19.45 -7.67
C VAL A 90 10.08 19.06 -8.24
N TRP A 91 10.39 17.75 -8.28
CA TRP A 91 11.64 17.26 -8.85
C TRP A 91 11.82 17.68 -10.31
N ALA A 92 10.77 17.58 -11.13
CA ALA A 92 10.81 17.98 -12.55
C ALA A 92 11.08 19.49 -12.71
N LEU A 93 10.49 20.32 -11.86
CA LEU A 93 10.75 21.77 -11.86
C LEU A 93 12.19 22.12 -11.44
N GLU A 94 12.77 21.34 -10.55
CA GLU A 94 14.16 21.48 -10.10
C GLU A 94 15.17 20.93 -11.12
N ASN A 95 14.74 20.07 -12.05
CA ASN A 95 15.59 19.40 -13.04
C ASN A 95 15.07 19.56 -14.49
N PRO A 96 14.88 20.80 -14.97
CA PRO A 96 14.22 21.06 -16.26
C PRO A 96 14.95 20.48 -17.49
N GLU A 97 16.25 20.21 -17.36
CA GLU A 97 17.10 19.68 -18.45
C GLU A 97 17.19 18.13 -18.42
N ALA A 98 16.53 17.47 -17.46
CA ALA A 98 16.64 16.00 -17.33
C ALA A 98 15.96 15.24 -18.48
N GLY A 99 15.04 15.86 -19.22
CA GLY A 99 14.33 15.22 -20.31
C GLY A 99 13.25 14.25 -19.82
N ILE A 100 13.11 13.11 -20.48
CA ILE A 100 12.18 12.04 -20.09
C ILE A 100 12.90 11.14 -19.09
N VAL A 101 12.34 11.02 -17.89
CA VAL A 101 12.94 10.29 -16.75
C VAL A 101 11.90 9.37 -16.15
N GLU A 102 12.27 8.12 -15.88
CA GLU A 102 11.43 7.18 -15.13
C GLU A 102 11.56 7.43 -13.61
N THR A 103 10.58 6.99 -12.85
CA THR A 103 10.50 7.28 -11.40
C THR A 103 11.67 6.75 -10.59
N ASP A 104 12.26 5.63 -10.97
CA ASP A 104 13.41 5.02 -10.32
C ASP A 104 14.75 5.69 -10.68
N GLU A 105 14.77 6.59 -11.64
CA GLU A 105 15.92 7.45 -11.97
C GLU A 105 15.90 8.78 -11.20
N MET A 106 14.78 9.14 -10.57
CA MET A 106 14.66 10.37 -9.77
C MET A 106 15.43 10.25 -8.45
N ASP A 107 15.88 11.39 -7.92
CA ASP A 107 16.45 11.45 -6.57
C ASP A 107 15.36 11.11 -5.53
N HIS A 108 15.36 9.87 -5.08
CA HIS A 108 14.41 9.38 -4.09
C HIS A 108 14.46 10.11 -2.74
N ALA A 109 15.64 10.60 -2.33
CA ALA A 109 15.80 11.35 -1.09
C ALA A 109 15.06 12.69 -1.17
N ARG A 110 15.19 13.39 -2.30
CA ARG A 110 14.49 14.63 -2.58
C ARG A 110 12.97 14.41 -2.68
N CYS A 111 12.56 13.39 -3.41
CA CYS A 111 11.14 13.02 -3.52
C CYS A 111 10.52 12.71 -2.14
N LEU A 112 11.18 11.93 -1.31
CA LEU A 112 10.74 11.62 0.04
C LEU A 112 10.70 12.86 0.95
N GLU A 113 11.63 13.80 0.81
CA GLU A 113 11.59 15.05 1.56
C GLU A 113 10.32 15.83 1.29
N VAL A 114 9.86 15.89 0.04
CA VAL A 114 8.60 16.52 -0.35
C VAL A 114 7.38 15.76 0.16
N GLN A 115 7.43 14.42 0.14
CA GLN A 115 6.30 13.57 0.52
C GLN A 115 6.09 13.45 2.03
N LYS A 116 7.19 13.39 2.82
CA LYS A 116 7.14 13.10 4.27
C LYS A 116 6.08 13.87 5.05
N PRO A 117 5.81 15.17 4.80
CA PRO A 117 4.77 15.91 5.51
C PRO A 117 3.35 15.33 5.32
N TYR A 118 3.14 14.50 4.29
CA TYR A 118 1.83 13.98 3.89
C TYR A 118 1.69 12.47 4.08
N LEU A 119 2.73 11.80 4.62
CA LEU A 119 2.75 10.35 4.76
C LEU A 119 2.38 9.86 6.17
N GLY A 120 2.32 10.77 7.16
CA GLY A 120 2.30 10.37 8.56
C GLY A 120 3.65 9.78 9.00
N PRO A 121 3.72 9.03 10.10
CA PRO A 121 4.93 8.34 10.53
C PRO A 121 5.46 7.38 9.45
N VAL A 122 6.75 7.50 9.13
CA VAL A 122 7.45 6.61 8.21
C VAL A 122 8.49 5.83 9.01
N GLU A 123 8.30 4.53 9.12
CA GLU A 123 9.08 3.67 10.02
C GLU A 123 9.54 2.39 9.33
N GLY A 124 10.59 1.79 9.88
CA GLY A 124 11.10 0.52 9.40
C GLY A 124 11.35 -0.47 10.53
N HIS A 125 10.88 -1.70 10.35
CA HIS A 125 10.95 -2.75 11.35
C HIS A 125 11.38 -4.09 10.74
N TYR A 126 12.27 -4.79 11.44
CA TYR A 126 12.51 -6.22 11.16
C TYR A 126 11.34 -7.04 11.68
N THR A 127 10.99 -8.08 10.95
CA THR A 127 9.92 -9.01 11.32
C THR A 127 10.34 -10.45 11.04
N ASP A 128 9.87 -11.35 11.91
CA ASP A 128 10.04 -12.80 11.74
C ASP A 128 8.87 -13.43 10.95
N TRP A 129 7.96 -12.60 10.44
CA TRP A 129 6.85 -13.08 9.62
C TRP A 129 7.36 -13.81 8.37
N THR A 130 6.72 -14.90 8.03
CA THR A 130 6.89 -15.60 6.76
C THR A 130 5.53 -15.93 6.15
N PRO A 131 5.44 -16.22 4.84
CA PRO A 131 4.19 -16.65 4.22
C PRO A 131 3.53 -17.87 4.87
N LEU A 132 4.31 -18.66 5.60
CA LEU A 132 3.83 -19.87 6.28
C LEU A 132 3.33 -19.60 7.72
N ALA A 133 3.63 -18.45 8.31
CA ALA A 133 3.43 -18.18 9.75
C ALA A 133 1.95 -18.15 10.18
N ALA A 134 1.02 -17.81 9.29
CA ALA A 134 -0.41 -17.71 9.60
C ALA A 134 -1.28 -18.55 8.65
N ARG A 135 -0.70 -19.58 8.05
CA ARG A 135 -1.43 -20.38 7.07
C ARG A 135 -2.35 -21.38 7.76
N TRP A 136 -3.63 -21.22 7.52
CA TRP A 136 -4.71 -22.09 8.04
C TRP A 136 -5.01 -23.29 7.15
N ASP A 137 -4.27 -23.40 6.05
CA ASP A 137 -4.54 -24.34 4.97
C ASP A 137 -4.20 -25.77 5.38
N ARG A 138 -5.11 -26.69 5.14
CA ARG A 138 -4.93 -28.14 5.41
C ARG A 138 -4.15 -28.84 4.30
N ASN A 139 -4.05 -28.22 3.12
CA ASN A 139 -3.30 -28.78 2.00
C ASN A 139 -1.88 -28.22 1.97
N THR A 140 -0.97 -28.93 2.65
CA THR A 140 0.44 -28.52 2.78
C THR A 140 1.37 -29.21 1.77
N ALA A 141 0.82 -30.02 0.85
CA ALA A 141 1.64 -30.86 -0.03
C ALA A 141 2.56 -30.07 -0.97
N ASP A 142 2.18 -28.86 -1.34
CA ASP A 142 2.94 -28.02 -2.29
C ASP A 142 3.79 -26.94 -1.60
N LEU A 143 3.79 -26.89 -0.26
CA LEU A 143 4.53 -25.87 0.48
C LEU A 143 6.00 -26.24 0.62
N ASP A 144 6.86 -25.21 0.54
CA ASP A 144 8.29 -25.37 0.78
C ASP A 144 8.65 -24.85 2.18
N HIS A 145 8.67 -25.74 3.14
CA HIS A 145 9.05 -25.41 4.51
C HIS A 145 10.54 -25.13 4.70
N ASN A 146 11.38 -25.58 3.77
CA ASN A 146 12.82 -25.34 3.82
C ASN A 146 13.20 -23.97 3.25
N ASP A 147 12.35 -23.43 2.36
CA ASP A 147 12.47 -22.08 1.84
C ASP A 147 11.11 -21.37 1.93
N PRO A 148 10.77 -20.83 3.11
CA PRO A 148 9.46 -20.24 3.38
C PRO A 148 9.11 -19.05 2.47
N TRP A 149 10.12 -18.42 1.87
CA TRP A 149 9.97 -17.23 1.05
C TRP A 149 9.68 -17.48 -0.43
N GLN A 150 9.57 -18.73 -0.83
CA GLN A 150 9.19 -19.09 -2.20
C GLN A 150 7.79 -18.57 -2.52
N PHE A 151 7.62 -18.05 -3.75
CA PHE A 151 6.36 -17.44 -4.18
C PHE A 151 5.17 -18.42 -4.08
N LYS A 152 5.39 -19.70 -4.33
CA LYS A 152 4.35 -20.74 -4.16
C LYS A 152 3.76 -20.79 -2.74
N ASN A 153 4.53 -20.36 -1.73
CA ASN A 153 4.07 -20.28 -0.34
C ASN A 153 3.19 -19.05 -0.05
N ILE A 154 3.16 -18.06 -0.96
CA ILE A 154 2.36 -16.85 -0.86
C ILE A 154 0.99 -17.05 -1.52
N LEU A 155 0.94 -17.89 -2.55
CA LEU A 155 -0.30 -18.15 -3.28
C LEU A 155 -1.36 -18.76 -2.36
N ALA A 156 -2.59 -18.23 -2.45
CA ALA A 156 -3.76 -18.88 -1.89
C ALA A 156 -4.10 -20.12 -2.73
N SER A 157 -4.43 -21.19 -2.06
CA SER A 157 -4.90 -22.43 -2.69
C SER A 157 -6.40 -22.36 -2.93
#